data_068579bca9e9ca96a0354311371fd0f1
#
_entry.id   068579bca9e9ca96a0354311371fd0f1
#
_cell.length_a   1.000
_cell.length_b   1.000
_cell.length_c   1.000
_cell.angle_alpha   90.00
_cell.angle_beta   90.00
_cell.angle_gamma   90.00
#
_symmetry.space_group_name_H-M   'P 1'
#
loop_
_entity.id
_entity.type
_entity.pdbx_description
1 polymer ?
#
loop_
_entity_poly.entity_id
_entity_poly.type
_entity_poly.pdbx_seq_one_letter_code
_entity_poly.pdbx_strand_id
1 'polypeptide(L)'
;MKKLRSLSLAAALLLAPLAPLPGSFPLAPTAQAAQQDTIREVTSMASDAYSLEAARSLKAPVPWLLVEDHRIEALNANGKCVTYSSHSVLHVKGEGREALSRALDAWNKHEAQAAKKGFDFAYKCKNGDRQGGFLEEIAYFDYSVITKWGRVDESMISFCSFGAEFTGGIHPMHGEGGTTFDTRTGKEIDLAAIVTSREALLRALATAFLTQYPGREEDLFAYDIEEQLERFHRPEKGFDNFSWYMGTRGELVFFYAPYALGPYSSGDFTLTIERADAPELFTKAYPLK
;
A
#
# COMPACT_ATOMS: atom_id res chain seq x y z
N MET A 1 -22.02 -6.57 -4.25
CA MET A 1 -20.99 -6.45 -3.22
C MET A 1 -19.65 -6.45 -3.95
N LYS A 2 -19.12 -5.27 -4.27
CA LYS A 2 -17.79 -5.11 -4.88
C LYS A 2 -16.75 -5.41 -3.81
N LYS A 3 -15.72 -6.19 -4.17
CA LYS A 3 -14.65 -6.58 -3.25
C LYS A 3 -13.81 -5.36 -2.92
N LEU A 4 -13.75 -4.97 -1.65
CA LEU A 4 -12.70 -4.08 -1.13
C LEU A 4 -11.35 -4.71 -1.48
N ARG A 5 -10.48 -3.93 -2.13
CA ARG A 5 -9.17 -4.39 -2.56
C ARG A 5 -8.12 -3.90 -1.58
N SER A 6 -7.57 -4.83 -0.80
CA SER A 6 -6.24 -4.61 -0.24
C SER A 6 -5.22 -4.76 -1.37
N LEU A 7 -4.20 -3.94 -1.35
CA LEU A 7 -2.99 -4.14 -2.12
C LEU A 7 -2.21 -5.34 -1.55
N SER A 8 -2.77 -6.56 -1.70
CA SER A 8 -1.96 -7.76 -1.52
C SER A 8 -1.12 -7.91 -2.78
N LEU A 9 0.10 -7.42 -2.74
CA LEU A 9 1.11 -7.68 -3.76
C LEU A 9 1.58 -9.12 -3.62
N ALA A 10 0.75 -10.09 -4.04
CA ALA A 10 1.19 -11.48 -4.16
C ALA A 10 1.96 -11.64 -5.48
N ALA A 11 3.23 -11.27 -5.47
CA ALA A 11 4.17 -11.68 -6.51
C ALA A 11 4.54 -13.15 -6.26
N ALA A 12 3.90 -14.08 -6.98
CA ALA A 12 4.30 -15.49 -6.99
C ALA A 12 5.63 -15.62 -7.76
N LEU A 13 6.75 -15.58 -7.05
CA LEU A 13 8.03 -16.05 -7.59
C LEU A 13 8.05 -17.57 -7.56
N LEU A 14 8.08 -18.20 -8.75
CA LEU A 14 8.37 -19.61 -8.94
C LEU A 14 9.86 -19.84 -8.60
N LEU A 15 10.12 -20.32 -7.38
CA LEU A 15 11.42 -20.85 -7.00
C LEU A 15 11.53 -22.30 -7.51
N ALA A 16 12.47 -22.52 -8.44
CA ALA A 16 12.90 -23.86 -8.83
C ALA A 16 13.67 -24.51 -7.67
N PRO A 17 13.44 -25.79 -7.36
CA PRO A 17 14.17 -26.44 -6.28
C PRO A 17 15.61 -26.72 -6.70
N LEU A 18 16.58 -26.20 -5.94
CA LEU A 18 17.98 -26.63 -6.01
C LEU A 18 18.13 -28.01 -5.35
N ALA A 19 18.69 -28.94 -6.11
CA ALA A 19 18.97 -30.29 -5.62
C ALA A 19 20.00 -30.30 -4.48
N PRO A 20 19.84 -31.15 -3.45
CA PRO A 20 20.80 -31.23 -2.35
C PRO A 20 22.10 -31.92 -2.75
N LEU A 21 23.22 -31.30 -2.38
CA LEU A 21 24.54 -31.94 -2.48
C LEU A 21 24.71 -33.00 -1.35
N PRO A 22 25.28 -34.18 -1.64
CA PRO A 22 25.48 -35.21 -0.63
C PRO A 22 26.74 -34.93 0.19
N GLY A 23 26.58 -34.80 1.50
CA GLY A 23 27.69 -34.64 2.45
C GLY A 23 27.19 -34.38 3.86
N SER A 24 26.46 -35.33 4.46
CA SER A 24 25.98 -35.22 5.84
C SER A 24 26.98 -35.77 6.85
N PHE A 25 27.56 -34.89 7.64
CA PHE A 25 28.10 -35.27 8.97
C PHE A 25 26.97 -35.14 9.99
N PRO A 26 26.71 -36.14 10.83
CA PRO A 26 25.72 -36.04 11.89
C PRO A 26 26.27 -35.22 13.04
N LEU A 27 25.91 -33.95 13.11
CA LEU A 27 25.96 -33.17 14.34
C LEU A 27 24.75 -33.58 15.18
N ALA A 28 25.00 -34.13 16.36
CA ALA A 28 23.96 -34.40 17.35
C ALA A 28 23.17 -33.09 17.64
N PRO A 29 21.85 -33.09 17.58
CA PRO A 29 21.07 -31.91 17.93
C PRO A 29 21.15 -31.76 19.45
N THR A 30 21.88 -30.76 19.94
CA THR A 30 21.52 -30.16 21.22
C THR A 30 20.14 -29.55 21.05
N ALA A 31 19.13 -30.22 21.59
CA ALA A 31 17.78 -29.70 21.69
C ALA A 31 17.79 -28.50 22.64
N GLN A 32 18.23 -27.36 22.15
CA GLN A 32 17.98 -26.11 22.80
C GLN A 32 16.45 -25.87 22.60
N ALA A 33 15.72 -25.95 23.72
CA ALA A 33 14.28 -25.64 23.69
C ALA A 33 14.14 -24.29 22.98
N ALA A 34 13.46 -24.30 21.80
CA ALA A 34 13.25 -23.10 21.04
C ALA A 34 12.47 -22.13 21.93
N GLN A 35 13.12 -21.08 22.39
CA GLN A 35 12.51 -20.07 23.24
C GLN A 35 11.45 -19.38 22.39
N GLN A 36 10.19 -19.52 22.80
CA GLN A 36 9.03 -19.05 22.04
C GLN A 36 9.00 -17.52 22.08
N ASP A 37 8.81 -16.88 20.93
CA ASP A 37 8.67 -15.43 20.85
C ASP A 37 7.40 -14.97 21.57
N THR A 38 7.45 -13.76 22.14
CA THR A 38 6.29 -13.09 22.71
C THR A 38 5.59 -12.28 21.60
N ILE A 39 4.34 -12.62 21.31
CA ILE A 39 3.51 -11.86 20.37
C ILE A 39 2.67 -10.88 21.18
N ARG A 40 2.63 -9.60 20.75
CA ARG A 40 1.82 -8.56 21.37
C ARG A 40 1.20 -7.63 20.32
N GLU A 41 0.12 -6.97 20.71
CA GLU A 41 -0.53 -5.92 19.95
C GLU A 41 -0.27 -4.57 20.63
N VAL A 42 -0.03 -3.55 19.82
CA VAL A 42 0.26 -2.18 20.27
C VAL A 42 -0.58 -1.22 19.46
N THR A 43 -1.27 -0.30 20.13
CA THR A 43 -1.99 0.81 19.51
C THR A 43 -1.30 2.12 19.85
N SER A 44 -1.12 2.98 18.86
CA SER A 44 -0.56 4.32 19.05
C SER A 44 -1.29 5.33 18.16
N MET A 45 -1.33 6.58 18.62
CA MET A 45 -1.87 7.67 17.81
C MET A 45 -0.96 7.97 16.62
N ALA A 46 -1.55 8.29 15.48
CA ALA A 46 -0.83 8.85 14.35
C ALA A 46 -0.11 10.15 14.73
N SER A 47 0.97 10.47 14.05
CA SER A 47 1.81 11.61 14.37
C SER A 47 1.63 12.77 13.37
N ASP A 48 2.21 13.94 13.69
CA ASP A 48 2.22 15.10 12.80
C ASP A 48 3.10 14.91 11.55
N ALA A 49 3.99 13.90 11.58
CA ALA A 49 4.78 13.47 10.44
C ALA A 49 4.72 11.95 10.34
N TYR A 50 4.49 11.42 9.14
CA TYR A 50 4.59 9.98 8.92
C TYR A 50 6.02 9.50 9.15
N SER A 51 6.17 8.21 9.49
CA SER A 51 7.47 7.55 9.61
C SER A 51 7.39 6.15 9.03
N LEU A 52 8.05 5.91 7.91
CA LEU A 52 8.12 4.58 7.29
C LEU A 52 8.93 3.62 8.16
N GLU A 53 10.03 4.08 8.77
CA GLU A 53 10.86 3.28 9.66
C GLU A 53 10.09 2.76 10.88
N ALA A 54 9.24 3.61 11.48
CA ALA A 54 8.39 3.23 12.60
C ALA A 54 7.04 2.62 12.15
N ALA A 55 6.76 2.56 10.84
CA ALA A 55 5.45 2.19 10.27
C ALA A 55 4.30 2.97 10.95
N ARG A 56 4.40 4.31 10.93
CA ARG A 56 3.45 5.21 11.58
C ARG A 56 2.78 6.15 10.60
N SER A 57 1.46 6.29 10.77
CA SER A 57 0.59 7.12 9.95
C SER A 57 0.74 8.61 10.22
N LEU A 58 0.44 9.41 9.19
CA LEU A 58 0.19 10.83 9.31
C LEU A 58 -1.21 11.08 9.89
N LYS A 59 -1.31 11.94 10.90
CA LYS A 59 -2.61 12.30 11.47
C LYS A 59 -3.51 13.01 10.44
N ALA A 60 -4.83 12.87 10.59
CA ALA A 60 -5.79 13.52 9.71
C ALA A 60 -5.76 15.06 9.81
N PRO A 61 -6.00 15.79 8.69
CA PRO A 61 -5.96 17.26 8.66
C PRO A 61 -7.21 17.92 9.27
N VAL A 62 -8.19 17.14 9.73
CA VAL A 62 -9.46 17.62 10.27
C VAL A 62 -9.73 17.04 11.65
N PRO A 63 -10.34 17.81 12.58
CA PRO A 63 -10.48 17.38 13.97
C PRO A 63 -11.53 16.27 14.17
N TRP A 64 -12.43 16.08 13.22
CA TRP A 64 -13.48 15.06 13.30
C TRP A 64 -13.04 13.67 12.77
N LEU A 65 -11.83 13.55 12.23
CA LEU A 65 -11.24 12.28 11.79
C LEU A 65 -10.00 11.97 12.63
N LEU A 66 -10.00 10.82 13.26
CA LEU A 66 -8.89 10.32 14.07
C LEU A 66 -8.19 9.18 13.33
N VAL A 67 -6.87 9.15 13.44
CA VAL A 67 -6.03 8.08 12.91
C VAL A 67 -5.24 7.44 14.04
N GLU A 68 -5.28 6.13 14.12
CA GLU A 68 -4.45 5.32 15.00
C GLU A 68 -3.64 4.34 14.17
N ASP A 69 -2.49 3.91 14.68
CA ASP A 69 -1.71 2.81 14.15
C ASP A 69 -1.88 1.58 15.04
N HIS A 70 -2.33 0.48 14.46
CA HIS A 70 -2.38 -0.80 15.12
C HIS A 70 -1.23 -1.68 14.62
N ARG A 71 -0.48 -2.26 15.56
CA ARG A 71 0.70 -3.07 15.28
C ARG A 71 0.65 -4.40 16.02
N ILE A 72 0.93 -5.47 15.28
CA ILE A 72 1.21 -6.80 15.82
C ILE A 72 2.70 -7.03 15.70
N GLU A 73 3.38 -7.44 16.77
CA GLU A 73 4.81 -7.71 16.74
C GLU A 73 5.19 -8.95 17.53
N ALA A 74 6.22 -9.65 17.05
CA ALA A 74 6.87 -10.76 17.73
C ALA A 74 8.23 -10.31 18.26
N LEU A 75 8.46 -10.51 19.55
CA LEU A 75 9.70 -10.21 20.23
C LEU A 75 10.41 -11.50 20.62
N ASN A 76 11.71 -11.62 20.32
CA ASN A 76 12.50 -12.73 20.79
C ASN A 76 12.76 -12.64 22.32
N ALA A 77 13.42 -13.62 22.87
CA ALA A 77 13.76 -13.69 24.31
C ALA A 77 14.52 -12.48 24.84
N ASN A 78 15.24 -11.77 23.99
CA ASN A 78 16.00 -10.57 24.35
C ASN A 78 15.17 -9.29 24.20
N GLY A 79 13.86 -9.41 23.88
CA GLY A 79 12.96 -8.29 23.66
C GLY A 79 13.16 -7.57 22.31
N LYS A 80 13.99 -8.12 21.41
CA LYS A 80 14.18 -7.57 20.06
C LYS A 80 13.01 -7.97 19.17
N CYS A 81 12.45 -7.01 18.44
CA CYS A 81 11.41 -7.27 17.43
C CYS A 81 12.02 -8.07 16.27
N VAL A 82 11.42 -9.21 15.97
CA VAL A 82 11.84 -10.11 14.89
C VAL A 82 10.85 -10.13 13.72
N THR A 83 9.60 -9.79 13.99
CA THR A 83 8.56 -9.65 12.96
C THR A 83 7.53 -8.65 13.43
N TYR A 84 6.99 -7.86 12.49
CA TYR A 84 5.85 -7.00 12.78
C TYR A 84 4.96 -6.76 11.56
N SER A 85 3.72 -6.39 11.84
CA SER A 85 2.79 -5.80 10.87
C SER A 85 2.11 -4.60 11.50
N SER A 86 1.87 -3.57 10.70
CA SER A 86 1.16 -2.36 11.14
C SER A 86 0.15 -1.91 10.09
N HIS A 87 -0.97 -1.35 10.56
CA HIS A 87 -1.96 -0.74 9.68
C HIS A 87 -2.60 0.47 10.34
N SER A 88 -3.12 1.38 9.51
CA SER A 88 -3.88 2.53 9.97
C SER A 88 -5.30 2.12 10.33
N VAL A 89 -5.86 2.76 11.34
CA VAL A 89 -7.27 2.65 11.75
C VAL A 89 -7.88 4.04 11.79
N LEU A 90 -9.04 4.21 11.16
CA LEU A 90 -9.72 5.49 11.02
C LEU A 90 -11.00 5.53 11.83
N HIS A 91 -11.19 6.59 12.62
CA HIS A 91 -12.39 6.82 13.42
C HIS A 91 -13.00 8.18 13.15
N VAL A 92 -14.30 8.23 12.96
CA VAL A 92 -15.06 9.48 12.84
C VAL A 92 -15.54 9.95 14.20
N LYS A 93 -15.34 11.23 14.51
CA LYS A 93 -15.86 11.89 15.70
C LYS A 93 -17.03 12.80 15.36
N GLY A 94 -17.97 12.91 16.27
CA GLY A 94 -19.14 13.77 16.14
C GLY A 94 -20.31 13.12 15.42
N GLU A 95 -21.41 13.85 15.36
CA GLU A 95 -22.69 13.40 14.78
C GLU A 95 -22.76 13.75 13.28
N GLY A 96 -23.69 13.10 12.57
CA GLY A 96 -24.03 13.42 11.17
C GLY A 96 -23.12 12.77 10.13
N ARG A 97 -22.24 11.83 10.53
CA ARG A 97 -21.35 11.08 9.63
C ARG A 97 -21.43 9.56 9.82
N GLU A 98 -22.60 9.07 10.23
CA GLU A 98 -22.79 7.65 10.59
C GLU A 98 -22.57 6.71 9.40
N ALA A 99 -22.87 7.17 8.18
CA ALA A 99 -22.62 6.40 6.97
C ALA A 99 -21.11 6.22 6.72
N LEU A 100 -20.34 7.29 6.86
CA LEU A 100 -18.90 7.27 6.75
C LEU A 100 -18.27 6.41 7.86
N SER A 101 -18.75 6.57 9.13
CA SER A 101 -18.26 5.77 10.26
C SER A 101 -18.39 4.27 9.98
N ARG A 102 -19.56 3.81 9.53
CA ARG A 102 -19.76 2.39 9.17
C ARG A 102 -18.86 1.92 8.02
N ALA A 103 -18.61 2.79 7.05
CA ALA A 103 -17.72 2.46 5.94
C ALA A 103 -16.27 2.32 6.41
N LEU A 104 -15.81 3.24 7.24
CA LEU A 104 -14.46 3.16 7.82
C LEU A 104 -14.31 1.97 8.78
N ASP A 105 -15.34 1.61 9.54
CA ASP A 105 -15.32 0.37 10.36
C ASP A 105 -15.13 -0.88 9.47
N ALA A 106 -15.79 -0.91 8.30
CA ALA A 106 -15.62 -2.01 7.36
C ALA A 106 -14.23 -2.03 6.73
N TRP A 107 -13.69 -0.84 6.39
CA TRP A 107 -12.33 -0.67 5.89
C TRP A 107 -11.31 -1.08 6.95
N ASN A 108 -11.42 -0.59 8.19
CA ASN A 108 -10.56 -0.95 9.32
C ASN A 108 -10.51 -2.47 9.53
N LYS A 109 -11.68 -3.13 9.50
CA LYS A 109 -11.74 -4.59 9.61
C LYS A 109 -11.00 -5.31 8.49
N HIS A 110 -11.10 -4.78 7.26
CA HIS A 110 -10.39 -5.33 6.11
C HIS A 110 -8.88 -5.18 6.28
N GLU A 111 -8.40 -3.97 6.65
CA GLU A 111 -6.98 -3.69 6.88
C GLU A 111 -6.42 -4.54 8.03
N ALA A 112 -7.16 -4.68 9.13
CA ALA A 112 -6.76 -5.55 10.24
C ALA A 112 -6.61 -7.03 9.82
N GLN A 113 -7.50 -7.52 8.97
CA GLN A 113 -7.39 -8.88 8.43
C GLN A 113 -6.20 -9.05 7.48
N ALA A 114 -5.92 -8.05 6.65
CA ALA A 114 -4.76 -8.04 5.77
C ALA A 114 -3.46 -8.02 6.59
N ALA A 115 -3.35 -7.11 7.56
CA ALA A 115 -2.21 -7.00 8.46
C ALA A 115 -1.95 -8.29 9.24
N LYS A 116 -3.01 -8.94 9.75
CA LYS A 116 -2.85 -10.23 10.44
C LYS A 116 -2.32 -11.32 9.52
N LYS A 117 -2.80 -11.40 8.28
CA LYS A 117 -2.30 -12.36 7.28
C LYS A 117 -0.85 -12.08 6.92
N GLY A 118 -0.51 -10.81 6.69
CA GLY A 118 0.85 -10.37 6.41
C GLY A 118 1.81 -10.72 7.57
N PHE A 119 1.40 -10.42 8.81
CA PHE A 119 2.15 -10.81 10.01
C PHE A 119 2.39 -12.33 10.06
N ASP A 120 1.34 -13.14 9.90
CA ASP A 120 1.46 -14.60 9.99
C ASP A 120 2.39 -15.16 8.91
N PHE A 121 2.34 -14.60 7.71
CA PHE A 121 3.21 -14.99 6.62
C PHE A 121 4.67 -14.57 6.88
N ALA A 122 4.92 -13.30 7.24
CA ALA A 122 6.25 -12.80 7.57
C ALA A 122 6.87 -13.56 8.75
N TYR A 123 6.08 -13.85 9.79
CA TYR A 123 6.54 -14.62 10.94
C TYR A 123 6.91 -16.07 10.59
N LYS A 124 6.11 -16.70 9.71
CA LYS A 124 6.42 -18.05 9.19
C LYS A 124 7.74 -18.04 8.40
N CYS A 125 7.93 -17.08 7.49
CA CYS A 125 9.17 -16.93 6.73
C CYS A 125 10.37 -16.68 7.64
N LYS A 126 10.23 -15.75 8.61
CA LYS A 126 11.28 -15.46 9.58
C LYS A 126 11.70 -16.70 10.38
N ASN A 127 10.75 -17.54 10.80
CA ASN A 127 11.05 -18.79 11.52
C ASN A 127 11.76 -19.81 10.63
N GLY A 128 11.46 -19.86 9.34
CA GLY A 128 12.15 -20.70 8.36
C GLY A 128 13.62 -20.29 8.17
N ASP A 129 13.91 -19.00 8.27
CA ASP A 129 15.23 -18.42 7.98
C ASP A 129 16.13 -18.27 9.24
N ARG A 130 15.67 -18.71 10.41
CA ARG A 130 16.43 -18.64 11.68
C ARG A 130 17.60 -19.64 11.79
N GLN A 131 18.09 -20.15 10.67
CA GLN A 131 19.19 -21.13 10.67
C GLN A 131 20.59 -20.49 10.67
N GLY A 132 20.67 -19.20 10.98
CA GLY A 132 21.91 -18.43 11.04
C GLY A 132 22.18 -17.58 9.79
N GLY A 133 22.93 -16.51 9.98
CA GLY A 133 23.35 -15.60 8.91
C GLY A 133 22.76 -14.18 9.03
N PHE A 134 23.04 -13.36 8.03
CA PHE A 134 22.66 -11.94 8.00
C PHE A 134 21.14 -11.71 8.20
N LEU A 135 20.29 -12.58 7.67
CA LEU A 135 18.84 -12.46 7.79
C LEU A 135 18.31 -12.69 9.21
N GLU A 136 19.09 -13.31 10.10
CA GLU A 136 18.70 -13.50 11.51
C GLU A 136 18.54 -12.16 12.24
N GLU A 137 19.38 -11.18 11.90
CA GLU A 137 19.43 -9.87 12.54
C GLU A 137 18.34 -8.90 12.04
N ILE A 138 17.69 -9.17 10.89
CA ILE A 138 16.72 -8.30 10.26
C ILE A 138 15.30 -8.71 10.68
N ALA A 139 14.49 -7.74 11.10
CA ALA A 139 13.06 -7.98 11.30
C ALA A 139 12.34 -8.16 9.96
N TYR A 140 11.44 -9.15 9.89
CA TYR A 140 10.51 -9.31 8.76
C TYR A 140 9.27 -8.51 9.03
N PHE A 141 8.66 -7.96 7.97
CA PHE A 141 7.53 -7.08 8.16
C PHE A 141 6.56 -7.07 6.97
N ASP A 142 5.34 -6.65 7.29
CA ASP A 142 4.30 -6.26 6.35
C ASP A 142 3.52 -5.11 6.99
N TYR A 143 3.46 -3.94 6.35
CA TYR A 143 2.70 -2.84 6.89
C TYR A 143 2.06 -1.96 5.80
N SER A 144 0.98 -1.28 6.18
CA SER A 144 0.29 -0.29 5.36
C SER A 144 -0.14 0.88 6.23
N VAL A 145 0.45 2.06 6.03
CA VAL A 145 0.22 3.25 6.85
C VAL A 145 -0.11 4.47 5.98
N ILE A 146 -0.99 5.32 6.46
CA ILE A 146 -1.38 6.54 5.74
C ILE A 146 -0.23 7.54 5.77
N THR A 147 0.30 7.88 4.59
CA THR A 147 1.45 8.78 4.43
C THR A 147 1.09 10.13 3.83
N LYS A 148 -0.05 10.24 3.15
CA LYS A 148 -0.50 11.48 2.50
C LYS A 148 -2.00 11.63 2.64
N TRP A 149 -2.44 12.84 2.94
CA TRP A 149 -3.85 13.24 2.84
C TRP A 149 -4.06 14.05 1.58
N GLY A 150 -5.06 13.66 0.84
CA GLY A 150 -5.59 14.42 -0.27
C GLY A 150 -6.73 15.32 0.19
N ARG A 151 -7.78 15.40 -0.63
CA ARG A 151 -8.97 16.18 -0.34
C ARG A 151 -9.74 15.58 0.83
N VAL A 152 -9.96 16.38 1.89
CA VAL A 152 -10.74 16.00 3.08
C VAL A 152 -11.73 17.14 3.36
N ASP A 153 -12.99 16.93 3.00
CA ASP A 153 -14.07 17.90 3.21
C ASP A 153 -15.44 17.22 3.41
N GLU A 154 -16.52 18.01 3.37
CA GLU A 154 -17.90 17.52 3.52
C GLU A 154 -18.39 16.63 2.36
N SER A 155 -17.63 16.50 1.28
CA SER A 155 -18.00 15.67 0.12
C SER A 155 -17.15 14.43 -0.02
N MET A 156 -15.89 14.45 0.43
CA MET A 156 -15.01 13.29 0.36
C MET A 156 -13.90 13.31 1.41
N ILE A 157 -13.38 12.11 1.68
CA ILE A 157 -12.05 11.90 2.25
C ILE A 157 -11.23 11.10 1.27
N SER A 158 -10.02 11.57 0.98
CA SER A 158 -9.09 10.92 0.07
C SER A 158 -7.70 10.89 0.69
N PHE A 159 -7.06 9.74 0.66
CA PHE A 159 -5.74 9.54 1.26
C PHE A 159 -4.93 8.49 0.51
N CYS A 160 -3.63 8.51 0.75
CA CYS A 160 -2.68 7.54 0.24
C CYS A 160 -2.04 6.79 1.42
N SER A 161 -2.03 5.47 1.31
CA SER A 161 -1.28 4.57 2.19
C SER A 161 -0.02 4.10 1.49
N PHE A 162 1.09 4.03 2.21
CA PHE A 162 2.31 3.35 1.78
C PHE A 162 2.35 1.98 2.44
N GLY A 163 2.47 0.95 1.60
CA GLY A 163 2.65 -0.43 2.03
C GLY A 163 4.06 -0.91 1.74
N ALA A 164 4.65 -1.68 2.66
CA ALA A 164 5.90 -2.38 2.40
C ALA A 164 5.93 -3.74 3.09
N GLU A 165 6.54 -4.72 2.43
CA GLU A 165 6.74 -6.06 2.96
C GLU A 165 8.19 -6.52 2.79
N PHE A 166 8.70 -7.23 3.79
CA PHE A 166 9.94 -7.96 3.72
C PHE A 166 9.77 -9.33 4.39
N THR A 167 9.82 -10.35 3.59
CA THR A 167 9.66 -11.75 4.00
C THR A 167 10.90 -12.60 3.67
N GLY A 168 12.04 -11.94 3.54
CA GLY A 168 13.30 -12.51 3.09
C GLY A 168 13.64 -12.12 1.65
N GLY A 169 14.84 -12.43 1.20
CA GLY A 169 15.33 -12.07 -0.12
C GLY A 169 16.29 -10.89 -0.12
N ILE A 170 16.43 -10.24 -1.29
CA ILE A 170 17.47 -9.22 -1.53
C ILE A 170 17.01 -7.82 -1.06
N HIS A 171 15.73 -7.50 -1.22
CA HIS A 171 15.15 -6.19 -0.88
C HIS A 171 13.67 -6.32 -0.50
N PRO A 172 13.12 -5.37 0.26
CA PRO A 172 11.69 -5.29 0.49
C PRO A 172 10.93 -4.93 -0.80
N MET A 173 9.65 -5.33 -0.88
CA MET A 173 8.69 -4.82 -1.85
C MET A 173 7.90 -3.69 -1.20
N HIS A 174 7.51 -2.69 -2.00
CA HIS A 174 6.71 -1.58 -1.52
C HIS A 174 5.80 -1.01 -2.62
N GLY A 175 4.84 -0.20 -2.20
CA GLY A 175 3.96 0.51 -3.10
C GLY A 175 3.03 1.47 -2.35
N GLU A 176 2.41 2.35 -3.10
CA GLU A 176 1.42 3.29 -2.60
C GLU A 176 0.01 2.92 -3.10
N GLY A 177 -0.99 3.12 -2.25
CA GLY A 177 -2.39 2.88 -2.56
C GLY A 177 -3.27 4.04 -2.16
N GLY A 178 -4.13 4.49 -3.08
CA GLY A 178 -5.08 5.54 -2.78
C GLY A 178 -6.45 4.97 -2.42
N THR A 179 -7.12 5.62 -1.47
CA THR A 179 -8.49 5.32 -1.07
C THR A 179 -9.31 6.60 -0.97
N THR A 180 -10.52 6.58 -1.51
CA THR A 180 -11.38 7.76 -1.54
C THR A 180 -12.82 7.38 -1.19
N PHE A 181 -13.40 8.03 -0.17
CA PHE A 181 -14.80 7.83 0.24
C PHE A 181 -15.62 9.11 0.05
N ASP A 182 -16.88 8.97 -0.34
CA ASP A 182 -17.89 10.02 -0.24
C ASP A 182 -18.28 10.18 1.24
N THR A 183 -18.06 11.35 1.79
CA THR A 183 -18.24 11.64 3.22
C THR A 183 -19.70 11.49 3.66
N ARG A 184 -20.65 11.78 2.78
CA ARG A 184 -22.10 11.78 3.06
C ARG A 184 -22.72 10.39 3.01
N THR A 185 -22.24 9.56 2.09
CA THR A 185 -22.82 8.22 1.82
C THR A 185 -21.98 7.10 2.38
N GLY A 186 -20.71 7.36 2.72
CA GLY A 186 -19.74 6.35 3.13
C GLY A 186 -19.34 5.40 1.99
N LYS A 187 -19.74 5.66 0.74
CA LYS A 187 -19.35 4.81 -0.39
C LYS A 187 -17.92 5.12 -0.82
N GLU A 188 -17.17 4.10 -1.12
CA GLU A 188 -15.92 4.27 -1.84
C GLU A 188 -16.21 4.87 -3.22
N ILE A 189 -15.46 5.90 -3.59
CA ILE A 189 -15.61 6.60 -4.87
C ILE A 189 -14.79 5.84 -5.90
N ASP A 190 -15.48 5.31 -6.90
CA ASP A 190 -14.86 4.67 -8.05
C ASP A 190 -14.27 5.75 -8.98
N LEU A 191 -13.10 5.50 -9.55
CA LEU A 191 -12.46 6.40 -10.51
C LEU A 191 -13.37 6.72 -11.71
N ALA A 192 -14.22 5.77 -12.12
CA ALA A 192 -15.24 5.97 -13.14
C ALA A 192 -16.28 7.08 -12.84
N ALA A 193 -16.45 7.44 -11.57
CA ALA A 193 -17.29 8.57 -11.19
C ALA A 193 -16.59 9.92 -11.36
N ILE A 194 -15.27 9.93 -11.43
CA ILE A 194 -14.42 11.12 -11.46
C ILE A 194 -13.99 11.45 -12.88
N VAL A 195 -13.68 10.45 -13.70
CA VAL A 195 -13.16 10.65 -15.06
C VAL A 195 -14.20 10.29 -16.13
N THR A 196 -14.11 10.94 -17.28
CA THR A 196 -15.08 10.81 -18.38
C THR A 196 -14.93 9.51 -19.16
N SER A 197 -13.69 9.07 -19.39
CA SER A 197 -13.39 7.78 -20.02
C SER A 197 -12.01 7.26 -19.67
N ARG A 198 -11.83 5.94 -19.82
CA ARG A 198 -10.55 5.26 -19.60
C ARG A 198 -9.50 5.70 -20.63
N GLU A 199 -9.89 5.84 -21.88
CA GLU A 199 -8.98 6.25 -22.97
C GLU A 199 -8.48 7.68 -22.76
N ALA A 200 -9.35 8.60 -22.32
CA ALA A 200 -8.93 9.95 -21.95
C ALA A 200 -7.96 9.94 -20.77
N LEU A 201 -8.21 9.08 -19.78
CA LEU A 201 -7.32 8.92 -18.63
C LEU A 201 -5.93 8.41 -19.06
N LEU A 202 -5.84 7.37 -19.89
CA LEU A 202 -4.56 6.82 -20.33
C LEU A 202 -3.73 7.85 -21.10
N ARG A 203 -4.37 8.63 -22.00
CA ARG A 203 -3.69 9.74 -22.69
C ARG A 203 -3.20 10.82 -21.73
N ALA A 204 -4.01 11.18 -20.74
CA ALA A 204 -3.58 12.16 -19.72
C ALA A 204 -2.42 11.64 -18.87
N LEU A 205 -2.42 10.35 -18.50
CA LEU A 205 -1.32 9.70 -17.78
C LEU A 205 -0.03 9.66 -18.62
N ALA A 206 -0.12 9.34 -19.92
CA ALA A 206 1.03 9.36 -20.81
C ALA A 206 1.62 10.78 -20.92
N THR A 207 0.77 11.79 -21.09
CA THR A 207 1.19 13.21 -21.09
C THR A 207 1.84 13.60 -19.77
N ALA A 208 1.24 13.19 -18.63
CA ALA A 208 1.80 13.45 -17.30
C ALA A 208 3.17 12.80 -17.12
N PHE A 209 3.35 11.56 -17.58
CA PHE A 209 4.65 10.87 -17.53
C PHE A 209 5.72 11.63 -18.32
N LEU A 210 5.46 11.96 -19.59
CA LEU A 210 6.42 12.67 -20.43
C LEU A 210 6.79 14.05 -19.89
N THR A 211 5.86 14.70 -19.19
CA THR A 211 6.09 16.01 -18.57
C THR A 211 6.85 15.91 -17.26
N GLN A 212 6.52 14.94 -16.40
CA GLN A 212 7.07 14.82 -15.05
C GLN A 212 8.36 14.00 -15.00
N TYR A 213 8.57 13.13 -15.99
CA TYR A 213 9.72 12.23 -16.11
C TYR A 213 10.37 12.30 -17.51
N PRO A 214 10.78 13.50 -17.97
CA PRO A 214 11.33 13.65 -19.32
C PRO A 214 12.58 12.80 -19.53
N GLY A 215 12.61 12.02 -20.62
CA GLY A 215 13.74 11.15 -20.98
C GLY A 215 13.83 9.85 -20.17
N ARG A 216 12.78 9.49 -19.42
CA ARG A 216 12.74 8.22 -18.67
C ARG A 216 11.98 7.09 -19.36
N GLU A 217 11.67 7.22 -20.64
CA GLU A 217 11.01 6.18 -21.43
C GLU A 217 11.89 4.92 -21.55
N GLU A 218 13.21 5.07 -21.53
CA GLU A 218 14.16 3.95 -21.51
C GLU A 218 14.11 3.10 -20.23
N ASP A 219 13.52 3.64 -19.14
CA ASP A 219 13.29 2.94 -17.88
C ASP A 219 12.04 2.05 -17.92
N LEU A 220 11.23 2.12 -18.98
CA LEU A 220 9.98 1.36 -19.13
C LEU A 220 10.23 0.00 -19.78
N PHE A 221 9.37 -0.99 -19.48
CA PHE A 221 9.43 -2.30 -20.13
C PHE A 221 9.12 -2.23 -21.65
N ALA A 222 8.26 -1.29 -22.07
CA ALA A 222 7.86 -1.14 -23.47
C ALA A 222 8.59 -0.04 -24.23
N TYR A 223 9.45 0.76 -23.60
CA TYR A 223 10.09 1.95 -24.18
C TYR A 223 9.11 3.00 -24.74
N ASP A 224 7.83 2.78 -24.60
CA ASP A 224 6.73 3.66 -24.97
C ASP A 224 5.72 3.69 -23.85
N ILE A 225 5.40 4.89 -23.36
CA ILE A 225 4.55 5.03 -22.17
C ILE A 225 3.09 4.67 -22.47
N GLU A 226 2.55 4.98 -23.65
CA GLU A 226 1.17 4.65 -24.01
C GLU A 226 1.00 3.12 -24.06
N GLU A 227 1.89 2.43 -24.75
CA GLU A 227 1.90 0.96 -24.79
C GLU A 227 2.09 0.36 -23.41
N GLN A 228 2.98 0.93 -22.59
CA GLN A 228 3.21 0.43 -21.23
C GLN A 228 1.97 0.59 -20.33
N LEU A 229 1.29 1.74 -20.40
CA LEU A 229 0.05 1.98 -19.65
C LEU A 229 -1.08 1.04 -20.10
N GLU A 230 -1.23 0.81 -21.40
CA GLU A 230 -2.22 -0.15 -21.92
C GLU A 230 -1.95 -1.59 -21.47
N ARG A 231 -0.68 -2.01 -21.46
CA ARG A 231 -0.27 -3.33 -20.97
C ARG A 231 -0.53 -3.50 -19.48
N PHE A 232 -0.26 -2.47 -18.69
CA PHE A 232 -0.44 -2.50 -17.23
C PHE A 232 -1.93 -2.41 -16.85
N HIS A 233 -2.64 -1.44 -17.44
CA HIS A 233 -4.07 -1.22 -17.21
C HIS A 233 -4.92 -1.97 -18.25
N ARG A 234 -4.97 -3.29 -18.14
CA ARG A 234 -5.70 -4.14 -19.10
C ARG A 234 -7.16 -3.73 -19.25
N PRO A 235 -7.70 -3.66 -20.48
CA PRO A 235 -9.07 -3.20 -20.74
C PRO A 235 -10.16 -3.97 -19.97
N GLU A 236 -9.98 -5.27 -19.78
CA GLU A 236 -10.91 -6.13 -19.04
C GLU A 236 -11.00 -5.83 -17.54
N LYS A 237 -10.06 -5.05 -17.02
CA LYS A 237 -10.08 -4.59 -15.62
C LYS A 237 -10.83 -3.26 -15.44
N GLY A 238 -11.20 -2.59 -16.53
CA GLY A 238 -11.84 -1.28 -16.46
C GLY A 238 -10.98 -0.28 -15.67
N PHE A 239 -11.55 0.28 -14.61
CA PHE A 239 -10.84 1.18 -13.69
C PHE A 239 -10.28 0.49 -12.45
N ASP A 240 -10.46 -0.79 -12.35
CA ASP A 240 -10.20 -1.55 -11.12
C ASP A 240 -8.73 -1.70 -10.72
N ASN A 241 -7.78 -1.52 -11.62
CA ASN A 241 -6.35 -1.65 -11.35
C ASN A 241 -5.59 -0.32 -11.32
N PHE A 242 -6.32 0.81 -11.23
CA PHE A 242 -5.71 2.10 -10.99
C PHE A 242 -5.56 2.34 -9.48
N SER A 243 -4.34 2.56 -9.02
CA SER A 243 -4.07 3.05 -7.67
C SER A 243 -4.03 4.56 -7.70
N TRP A 244 -4.99 5.23 -7.06
CA TRP A 244 -5.16 6.67 -7.15
C TRP A 244 -5.77 7.28 -5.90
N TYR A 245 -5.51 8.57 -5.68
CA TYR A 245 -6.26 9.38 -4.75
C TYR A 245 -6.48 10.79 -5.33
N MET A 246 -7.44 11.53 -4.78
CA MET A 246 -7.66 12.93 -5.14
C MET A 246 -6.86 13.83 -4.20
N GLY A 247 -5.98 14.62 -4.75
CA GLY A 247 -5.17 15.59 -4.01
C GLY A 247 -5.99 16.78 -3.52
N THR A 248 -5.35 17.65 -2.75
CA THR A 248 -6.01 18.77 -2.04
C THR A 248 -6.56 19.85 -2.98
N ARG A 249 -6.00 19.98 -4.18
CA ARG A 249 -6.46 20.92 -5.22
C ARG A 249 -7.39 20.27 -6.23
N GLY A 250 -7.78 19.00 -5.99
CA GLY A 250 -8.62 18.21 -6.89
C GLY A 250 -7.87 17.60 -8.07
N GLU A 251 -6.55 17.58 -8.01
CA GLU A 251 -5.69 16.80 -8.90
C GLU A 251 -5.90 15.31 -8.67
N LEU A 252 -5.71 14.51 -9.72
CA LEU A 252 -5.63 13.06 -9.61
C LEU A 252 -4.18 12.63 -9.51
N VAL A 253 -3.86 11.83 -8.50
CA VAL A 253 -2.52 11.30 -8.28
C VAL A 253 -2.56 9.79 -8.40
N PHE A 254 -1.71 9.23 -9.26
CA PHE A 254 -1.62 7.80 -9.55
C PHE A 254 -0.25 7.27 -9.15
N PHE A 255 -0.23 6.02 -8.66
CA PHE A 255 0.98 5.37 -8.19
C PHE A 255 1.29 4.11 -8.98
N TYR A 256 2.56 3.98 -9.31
CA TYR A 256 3.12 2.81 -9.96
C TYR A 256 4.33 2.34 -9.16
N ALA A 257 4.16 1.26 -8.43
CA ALA A 257 5.22 0.63 -7.65
C ALA A 257 6.32 0.06 -8.55
N PRO A 258 7.49 -0.30 -8.01
CA PRO A 258 8.50 -1.05 -8.75
C PRO A 258 7.89 -2.26 -9.46
N TYR A 259 8.35 -2.56 -10.66
CA TYR A 259 7.80 -3.57 -11.58
C TYR A 259 6.43 -3.26 -12.22
N ALA A 260 5.81 -2.12 -11.92
CA ALA A 260 4.56 -1.76 -12.58
C ALA A 260 4.80 -1.28 -14.03
N LEU A 261 5.67 -0.31 -14.22
CA LEU A 261 5.97 0.25 -15.53
C LEU A 261 7.35 -0.13 -16.05
N GLY A 262 8.31 -0.43 -15.16
CA GLY A 262 9.69 -0.75 -15.47
C GLY A 262 10.30 -1.70 -14.43
N PRO A 263 11.57 -2.10 -14.58
CA PRO A 263 12.26 -2.95 -13.61
C PRO A 263 12.39 -2.26 -12.24
N TYR A 264 12.75 -3.02 -11.21
CA TYR A 264 12.91 -2.51 -9.85
C TYR A 264 13.86 -1.30 -9.77
N SER A 265 14.91 -1.31 -10.58
CA SER A 265 15.90 -0.23 -10.66
C SER A 265 15.32 1.10 -11.16
N SER A 266 14.22 1.07 -11.88
CA SER A 266 13.50 2.28 -12.32
C SER A 266 12.79 2.98 -11.17
N GLY A 267 12.57 2.30 -10.04
CA GLY A 267 11.87 2.83 -8.87
C GLY A 267 10.37 2.97 -9.09
N ASP A 268 9.80 3.89 -8.32
CA ASP A 268 8.37 4.22 -8.35
C ASP A 268 8.11 5.37 -9.32
N PHE A 269 6.90 5.38 -9.90
CA PHE A 269 6.41 6.55 -10.64
C PHE A 269 5.13 7.06 -9.99
N THR A 270 5.08 8.36 -9.74
CA THR A 270 3.87 9.04 -9.27
C THR A 270 3.45 10.05 -10.33
N LEU A 271 2.29 9.83 -10.94
CA LEU A 271 1.76 10.69 -12.00
C LEU A 271 0.64 11.56 -11.46
N THR A 272 0.79 12.87 -11.62
CA THR A 272 -0.22 13.86 -11.21
C THR A 272 -0.89 14.48 -12.43
N ILE A 273 -2.21 14.46 -12.46
CA ILE A 273 -3.01 15.13 -13.49
C ILE A 273 -3.74 16.28 -12.82
N GLU A 274 -3.28 17.50 -13.11
CA GLU A 274 -3.96 18.71 -12.66
C GLU A 274 -5.26 18.90 -13.43
N ARG A 275 -6.30 19.36 -12.74
CA ARG A 275 -7.61 19.61 -13.39
C ARG A 275 -7.53 20.68 -14.46
N ALA A 276 -6.62 21.63 -14.31
CA ALA A 276 -6.40 22.71 -15.29
C ALA A 276 -5.76 22.22 -16.59
N ASP A 277 -4.94 21.17 -16.52
CA ASP A 277 -4.21 20.62 -17.68
C ASP A 277 -5.06 19.67 -18.52
N ALA A 278 -6.08 19.05 -17.92
CA ALA A 278 -6.99 18.12 -18.60
C ALA A 278 -8.44 18.29 -18.12
N PRO A 279 -9.05 19.48 -18.31
CA PRO A 279 -10.40 19.77 -17.76
C PRO A 279 -11.48 18.86 -18.31
N GLU A 280 -11.37 18.39 -19.56
CA GLU A 280 -12.30 17.47 -20.21
C GLU A 280 -12.25 16.04 -19.64
N LEU A 281 -11.17 15.68 -18.96
CA LEU A 281 -11.03 14.39 -18.29
C LEU A 281 -11.99 14.25 -17.12
N PHE A 282 -12.29 15.35 -16.43
CA PHE A 282 -13.03 15.30 -15.18
C PHE A 282 -14.53 15.41 -15.41
N THR A 283 -15.29 14.56 -14.74
CA THR A 283 -16.75 14.70 -14.65
C THR A 283 -17.13 15.93 -13.80
N LYS A 284 -18.44 16.26 -13.80
CA LYS A 284 -18.99 17.31 -12.91
C LYS A 284 -19.24 16.80 -11.48
N ALA A 285 -19.02 15.52 -11.22
CA ALA A 285 -19.11 14.97 -9.88
C ALA A 285 -17.94 15.53 -9.01
N TYR A 286 -18.23 15.76 -7.76
CA TYR A 286 -17.23 16.24 -6.78
C TYR A 286 -16.46 17.51 -7.22
N PRO A 287 -17.16 18.62 -7.54
CA PRO A 287 -16.52 19.87 -7.97
C PRO A 287 -15.62 20.39 -6.85
N LEU A 288 -14.60 21.15 -7.22
CA LEU A 288 -13.87 21.98 -6.26
C LEU A 288 -14.80 23.09 -5.76
N LYS A 289 -14.75 23.35 -4.46
CA LYS A 289 -15.46 24.49 -3.85
C LYS A 289 -14.67 25.77 -3.98
#